data_5a6c62e18ca90bb9b3b2b7d38752c5d1
#
_entry.id   5a6c62e18ca90bb9b3b2b7d38752c5d1
#
_cell.length_a   1.000
_cell.length_b   1.000
_cell.length_c   1.000
_cell.angle_alpha   90.00
_cell.angle_beta   90.00
_cell.angle_gamma   90.00
#
_symmetry.space_group_name_H-M   'P 1'
#
loop_
_entity.id
_entity.type
_entity.pdbx_description
1 polymer ?
#
loop_
_entity_poly.entity_id
_entity_poly.type
_entity_poly.pdbx_seq_one_letter_code
_entity_poly.pdbx_strand_id
1 'polypeptide(L)'
;MLISEDIKLDYSDVLIRPKRSTLTSRYDVDMTRTFNFVHSGRTWSGVPIMASNMDTVGTPKMYERLLEHNMITCPARHYMKKDATWWRVGTTDNKMLGKNVCMMGGIDEIGHMVTHHLKWEFIGIDVANGYTISVIDAIKDIRLRVPEATIVAGNVVTADMTQELILAGADIVKVGVGPGSVCTTRTKTGIGYPQLSAVIECADALMD
;
A
#
# COMPACT_ATOMS: atom_id res chain seq x y z
N MET A 1 -11.07 -15.68 26.69
CA MET A 1 -10.76 -15.99 25.27
C MET A 1 -12.07 -15.85 24.50
N LEU A 2 -12.11 -15.06 23.46
CA LEU A 2 -13.27 -14.94 22.57
C LEU A 2 -12.98 -15.80 21.32
N ILE A 3 -13.90 -16.69 20.98
CA ILE A 3 -13.83 -17.50 19.76
C ILE A 3 -14.97 -17.03 18.86
N SER A 4 -14.67 -16.61 17.64
CA SER A 4 -15.67 -16.29 16.63
C SER A 4 -16.07 -17.57 15.91
N GLU A 5 -17.37 -17.80 15.78
CA GLU A 5 -17.92 -18.93 15.01
C GLU A 5 -18.13 -18.59 13.52
N ASP A 6 -17.93 -17.34 13.14
CA ASP A 6 -18.08 -16.89 11.75
C ASP A 6 -17.02 -17.52 10.85
N ILE A 7 -17.44 -17.98 9.70
CA ILE A 7 -16.53 -18.51 8.67
C ILE A 7 -15.74 -17.34 8.09
N LYS A 8 -14.41 -17.42 8.19
CA LYS A 8 -13.49 -16.46 7.60
C LYS A 8 -12.74 -17.15 6.43
N LEU A 9 -12.62 -16.44 5.32
CA LEU A 9 -12.17 -16.99 4.04
C LEU A 9 -10.87 -16.33 3.58
N ASP A 10 -9.95 -17.14 3.07
CA ASP A 10 -8.83 -16.70 2.25
C ASP A 10 -9.23 -16.72 0.75
N TYR A 11 -8.41 -16.17 -0.15
CA TYR A 11 -8.70 -16.18 -1.58
C TYR A 11 -8.71 -17.59 -2.20
N SER A 12 -8.02 -18.54 -1.57
CA SER A 12 -8.03 -19.97 -1.96
C SER A 12 -9.36 -20.67 -1.71
N ASP A 13 -10.22 -20.11 -0.85
CA ASP A 13 -11.47 -20.73 -0.42
C ASP A 13 -12.66 -20.35 -1.32
N VAL A 14 -12.44 -19.46 -2.29
CA VAL A 14 -13.49 -18.90 -3.13
C VAL A 14 -13.13 -18.89 -4.60
N LEU A 15 -14.17 -18.84 -5.44
CA LEU A 15 -14.06 -18.62 -6.87
C LEU A 15 -14.97 -17.47 -7.30
N ILE A 16 -14.56 -16.72 -8.32
CA ILE A 16 -15.39 -15.69 -8.92
C ILE A 16 -16.49 -16.37 -9.76
N ARG A 17 -17.74 -16.11 -9.41
CA ARG A 17 -18.89 -16.58 -10.17
C ARG A 17 -18.98 -15.84 -11.51
N PRO A 18 -19.02 -16.56 -12.64
CA PRO A 18 -19.15 -15.92 -13.95
C PRO A 18 -20.43 -15.10 -14.07
N LYS A 19 -20.34 -13.97 -14.75
CA LYS A 19 -21.47 -13.11 -15.08
C LYS A 19 -21.54 -12.91 -16.60
N ARG A 20 -22.73 -12.58 -17.11
CA ARG A 20 -22.91 -12.20 -18.51
C ARG A 20 -22.05 -10.98 -18.82
N SER A 21 -21.31 -11.02 -19.93
CA SER A 21 -20.48 -9.94 -20.43
C SER A 21 -20.92 -9.51 -21.82
N THR A 22 -20.74 -8.25 -22.13
CA THR A 22 -20.89 -7.69 -23.49
C THR A 22 -19.55 -7.62 -24.23
N LEU A 23 -18.43 -7.89 -23.53
CA LEU A 23 -17.10 -7.90 -24.13
C LEU A 23 -16.90 -9.20 -24.94
N THR A 24 -16.29 -9.05 -26.11
CA THR A 24 -15.99 -10.15 -27.02
C THR A 24 -14.57 -10.68 -26.87
N SER A 25 -13.66 -9.84 -26.37
CA SER A 25 -12.26 -10.18 -26.15
C SER A 25 -11.77 -9.70 -24.80
N ARG A 26 -10.83 -10.45 -24.19
CA ARG A 26 -10.11 -10.01 -22.99
C ARG A 26 -9.26 -8.76 -23.23
N TYR A 27 -8.88 -8.48 -24.47
CA TYR A 27 -8.11 -7.30 -24.85
C TYR A 27 -8.94 -6.00 -24.84
N ASP A 28 -10.28 -6.11 -24.81
CA ASP A 28 -11.19 -4.98 -24.75
C ASP A 28 -11.38 -4.48 -23.29
N VAL A 29 -10.76 -5.14 -22.31
CA VAL A 29 -10.88 -4.78 -20.89
C VAL A 29 -9.95 -3.64 -20.56
N ASP A 30 -10.50 -2.47 -20.22
CA ASP A 30 -9.75 -1.40 -19.58
C ASP A 30 -9.62 -1.63 -18.07
N MET A 31 -8.40 -1.84 -17.62
CA MET A 31 -8.06 -2.05 -16.20
C MET A 31 -7.77 -0.74 -15.47
N THR A 32 -7.74 0.39 -16.17
CA THR A 32 -7.44 1.69 -15.56
C THR A 32 -8.53 2.09 -14.58
N ARG A 33 -8.12 2.62 -13.43
CA ARG A 33 -9.00 3.18 -12.39
C ARG A 33 -8.45 4.52 -11.95
N THR A 34 -9.35 5.42 -11.56
CA THR A 34 -9.01 6.73 -11.02
C THR A 34 -9.42 6.81 -9.57
N PHE A 35 -8.50 7.26 -8.72
CA PHE A 35 -8.71 7.44 -7.29
C PHE A 35 -8.45 8.90 -6.92
N ASN A 36 -9.35 9.47 -6.13
CA ASN A 36 -9.20 10.79 -5.52
C ASN A 36 -8.91 10.59 -4.03
N PHE A 37 -7.73 11.00 -3.60
CA PHE A 37 -7.28 10.85 -2.23
C PHE A 37 -7.71 12.06 -1.40
N VAL A 38 -8.51 11.81 -0.36
CA VAL A 38 -9.18 12.87 0.40
C VAL A 38 -8.20 13.73 1.17
N HIS A 39 -7.22 13.12 1.81
CA HIS A 39 -6.27 13.83 2.68
C HIS A 39 -5.18 14.56 1.91
N SER A 40 -4.62 13.95 0.87
CA SER A 40 -3.60 14.58 0.03
C SER A 40 -4.17 15.52 -1.03
N GLY A 41 -5.47 15.43 -1.32
CA GLY A 41 -6.12 16.17 -2.41
C GLY A 41 -5.66 15.77 -3.80
N ARG A 42 -4.89 14.67 -3.93
CA ARG A 42 -4.36 14.19 -5.20
C ARG A 42 -5.34 13.29 -5.93
N THR A 43 -5.23 13.29 -7.24
CA THR A 43 -5.88 12.31 -8.12
C THR A 43 -4.81 11.45 -8.78
N TRP A 44 -4.97 10.14 -8.72
CA TRP A 44 -4.12 9.19 -9.43
C TRP A 44 -4.95 8.31 -10.36
N SER A 45 -4.43 8.03 -11.56
CA SER A 45 -5.07 7.17 -12.54
C SER A 45 -4.06 6.19 -13.12
N GLY A 46 -4.40 4.91 -13.11
CA GLY A 46 -3.56 3.84 -13.61
C GLY A 46 -4.17 2.47 -13.34
N VAL A 47 -3.42 1.42 -13.61
CA VAL A 47 -3.81 0.07 -13.20
C VAL A 47 -3.51 -0.08 -11.71
N PRO A 48 -4.51 -0.38 -10.86
CA PRO A 48 -4.38 -0.32 -9.38
C PRO A 48 -3.61 -1.53 -8.82
N ILE A 49 -2.37 -1.66 -9.22
CA ILE A 49 -1.43 -2.68 -8.74
C ILE A 49 -0.19 -1.96 -8.20
N MET A 50 0.23 -2.37 -7.00
CA MET A 50 1.44 -1.90 -6.36
C MET A 50 2.44 -3.06 -6.21
N ALA A 51 3.63 -2.94 -6.78
CA ALA A 51 4.71 -3.89 -6.53
C ALA A 51 5.24 -3.68 -5.11
N SER A 52 5.26 -4.74 -4.32
CA SER A 52 5.69 -4.70 -2.91
C SER A 52 7.16 -4.33 -2.76
N ASN A 53 7.52 -3.75 -1.61
CA ASN A 53 8.87 -3.39 -1.19
C ASN A 53 9.73 -4.61 -0.79
N MET A 54 9.61 -5.69 -1.56
CA MET A 54 10.37 -6.94 -1.37
C MET A 54 11.58 -6.98 -2.31
N ASP A 55 12.66 -7.63 -1.87
CA ASP A 55 13.97 -7.62 -2.54
C ASP A 55 13.93 -8.02 -4.02
N THR A 56 13.07 -8.97 -4.38
CA THR A 56 12.93 -9.47 -5.77
C THR A 56 11.76 -8.84 -6.52
N VAL A 57 10.94 -8.01 -5.88
CA VAL A 57 9.74 -7.39 -6.44
C VAL A 57 9.93 -5.88 -6.63
N GLY A 58 10.32 -5.16 -5.58
CA GLY A 58 10.55 -3.71 -5.62
C GLY A 58 11.89 -3.34 -6.28
N THR A 59 12.12 -3.78 -7.51
CA THR A 59 13.40 -3.60 -8.23
C THR A 59 13.31 -2.50 -9.29
N PRO A 60 14.46 -1.92 -9.72
CA PRO A 60 14.49 -0.95 -10.83
C PRO A 60 13.85 -1.48 -12.12
N LYS A 61 14.12 -2.73 -12.48
CA LYS A 61 13.53 -3.35 -13.67
C LYS A 61 12.01 -3.50 -13.58
N MET A 62 11.49 -3.82 -12.37
CA MET A 62 10.05 -3.88 -12.13
C MET A 62 9.43 -2.49 -12.29
N TYR A 63 10.06 -1.47 -11.71
CA TYR A 63 9.62 -0.09 -11.83
C TYR A 63 9.49 0.34 -13.30
N GLU A 64 10.53 0.14 -14.12
CA GLU A 64 10.52 0.50 -15.54
C GLU A 64 9.34 -0.12 -16.29
N ARG A 65 9.05 -1.41 -16.03
CA ARG A 65 7.94 -2.12 -16.68
C ARG A 65 6.57 -1.70 -16.18
N LEU A 66 6.42 -1.50 -14.88
CA LEU A 66 5.16 -1.10 -14.28
C LEU A 66 4.80 0.35 -14.62
N LEU A 67 5.80 1.21 -14.80
CA LEU A 67 5.59 2.60 -15.18
C LEU A 67 4.90 2.73 -16.57
N GLU A 68 5.18 1.83 -17.51
CA GLU A 68 4.53 1.78 -18.83
C GLU A 68 3.00 1.63 -18.72
N HIS A 69 2.52 1.05 -17.62
CA HIS A 69 1.10 0.82 -17.31
C HIS A 69 0.55 1.74 -16.22
N ASN A 70 1.28 2.79 -15.83
CA ASN A 70 0.94 3.65 -14.70
C ASN A 70 0.65 2.87 -13.40
N MET A 71 1.39 1.78 -13.15
CA MET A 71 1.35 1.02 -11.89
C MET A 71 2.35 1.61 -10.90
N ILE A 72 2.12 1.37 -9.60
CA ILE A 72 2.97 1.88 -8.53
C ILE A 72 4.02 0.83 -8.16
N THR A 73 5.25 1.28 -7.88
CA THR A 73 6.32 0.42 -7.36
C THR A 73 6.77 0.92 -6.00
N CYS A 74 6.83 0.00 -5.03
CA CYS A 74 7.46 0.24 -3.74
C CYS A 74 8.88 -0.33 -3.78
N PRO A 75 9.94 0.51 -3.79
CA PRO A 75 11.31 0.04 -3.83
C PRO A 75 11.65 -0.82 -2.61
N ALA A 76 12.41 -1.90 -2.82
CA ALA A 76 12.94 -2.67 -1.71
C ALA A 76 13.94 -1.82 -0.90
N ARG A 77 14.01 -2.09 0.41
CA ARG A 77 14.74 -1.27 1.41
C ARG A 77 16.20 -0.97 1.03
N HIS A 78 16.89 -1.94 0.46
CA HIS A 78 18.29 -1.76 0.07
C HIS A 78 18.48 -0.77 -1.09
N TYR A 79 17.45 -0.52 -1.90
CA TYR A 79 17.46 0.50 -2.95
C TYR A 79 17.16 1.92 -2.41
N MET A 80 16.74 2.05 -1.14
CA MET A 80 16.43 3.34 -0.51
C MET A 80 17.63 4.01 0.15
N LYS A 81 18.82 3.38 0.11
CA LYS A 81 20.05 3.95 0.66
C LYS A 81 20.45 5.22 -0.09
N LYS A 82 21.19 6.13 0.62
CA LYS A 82 21.57 7.47 0.15
C LYS A 82 22.16 7.53 -1.27
N ASP A 83 22.83 6.47 -1.70
CA ASP A 83 23.53 6.39 -3.00
C ASP A 83 22.69 5.74 -4.10
N ALA A 84 21.48 5.26 -3.77
CA ALA A 84 20.61 4.66 -4.75
C ALA A 84 19.94 5.77 -5.58
N THR A 85 20.31 5.89 -6.85
CA THR A 85 19.86 6.96 -7.76
C THR A 85 18.92 6.47 -8.86
N TRP A 86 18.59 5.20 -8.89
CA TRP A 86 17.83 4.61 -10.00
C TRP A 86 16.41 5.21 -10.19
N TRP A 87 15.74 5.64 -9.11
CA TRP A 87 14.47 6.39 -9.21
C TRP A 87 14.65 7.83 -9.69
N ARG A 88 15.90 8.31 -9.79
CA ARG A 88 16.23 9.61 -10.36
C ARG A 88 16.48 9.56 -11.86
N VAL A 89 16.39 8.37 -12.46
CA VAL A 89 16.69 8.15 -13.88
C VAL A 89 15.60 8.81 -14.73
N GLY A 90 16.00 9.79 -15.53
CA GLY A 90 15.17 10.44 -16.54
C GLY A 90 14.90 11.92 -16.37
N THR A 91 15.48 12.58 -15.35
CA THR A 91 15.31 14.03 -15.19
C THR A 91 16.62 14.75 -14.98
N THR A 92 17.00 15.56 -15.97
CA THR A 92 18.08 16.55 -15.87
C THR A 92 17.75 17.70 -14.91
N ASP A 93 16.49 17.79 -14.50
CA ASP A 93 16.00 18.77 -13.54
C ASP A 93 15.50 18.07 -12.29
N ASN A 94 16.05 18.38 -11.16
CA ASN A 94 15.79 17.91 -9.79
C ASN A 94 14.27 17.84 -9.34
N LYS A 95 13.31 17.77 -10.25
CA LYS A 95 11.89 17.99 -9.99
C LYS A 95 10.98 16.77 -10.09
N MET A 96 11.43 15.62 -10.59
CA MET A 96 10.58 14.43 -10.67
C MET A 96 11.27 13.23 -10.05
N LEU A 97 11.15 13.11 -8.74
CA LEU A 97 11.39 11.86 -8.03
C LEU A 97 10.26 10.92 -8.40
N GLY A 98 10.60 9.92 -9.20
CA GLY A 98 9.82 8.75 -9.59
C GLY A 98 8.30 8.87 -9.59
N LYS A 99 7.72 9.26 -10.73
CA LYS A 99 6.26 9.08 -10.92
C LYS A 99 5.89 7.64 -10.57
N ASN A 100 4.82 7.44 -9.80
CA ASN A 100 4.35 6.13 -9.37
C ASN A 100 5.35 5.35 -8.49
N VAL A 101 6.17 6.03 -7.71
CA VAL A 101 7.01 5.41 -6.68
C VAL A 101 6.42 5.67 -5.30
N CYS A 102 6.19 4.61 -4.53
CA CYS A 102 5.80 4.69 -3.13
C CYS A 102 6.98 4.31 -2.23
N MET A 103 7.51 5.27 -1.50
CA MET A 103 8.60 5.03 -0.55
C MET A 103 8.03 4.42 0.73
N MET A 104 8.32 3.14 0.96
CA MET A 104 7.82 2.38 2.11
C MET A 104 8.93 2.00 3.08
N GLY A 105 8.67 2.20 4.38
CA GLY A 105 9.60 1.83 5.42
C GLY A 105 8.97 1.81 6.82
N GLY A 106 9.76 1.45 7.84
CA GLY A 106 9.37 1.59 9.22
C GLY A 106 9.25 3.07 9.65
N ILE A 107 8.70 3.32 10.82
CA ILE A 107 8.41 4.67 11.34
C ILE A 107 9.67 5.56 11.31
N ASP A 108 10.78 5.07 11.86
CA ASP A 108 12.03 5.85 11.95
C ASP A 108 12.62 6.16 10.56
N GLU A 109 12.52 5.20 9.64
CA GLU A 109 13.03 5.37 8.26
C GLU A 109 12.27 6.43 7.51
N ILE A 110 10.93 6.37 7.59
CA ILE A 110 10.06 7.35 6.92
C ILE A 110 10.20 8.71 7.59
N GLY A 111 10.26 8.79 8.92
CA GLY A 111 10.51 10.03 9.63
C GLY A 111 11.80 10.72 9.18
N HIS A 112 12.88 9.95 8.98
CA HIS A 112 14.15 10.46 8.46
C HIS A 112 14.04 10.92 7.00
N MET A 113 13.32 10.21 6.14
CA MET A 113 13.13 10.59 4.73
C MET A 113 12.35 11.89 4.57
N VAL A 114 11.30 12.07 5.37
CA VAL A 114 10.46 13.29 5.35
C VAL A 114 11.26 14.53 5.77
N THR A 115 12.22 14.39 6.68
CA THR A 115 13.08 15.53 7.12
C THR A 115 14.04 16.01 6.02
N HIS A 116 14.35 15.20 5.03
CA HIS A 116 15.28 15.55 3.94
C HIS A 116 14.61 16.23 2.73
N HIS A 117 13.40 16.78 2.88
CA HIS A 117 12.67 17.57 1.88
C HIS A 117 12.48 16.88 0.51
N LEU A 118 12.43 15.56 0.46
CA LEU A 118 12.13 14.84 -0.75
C LEU A 118 10.62 14.92 -1.00
N LYS A 119 10.22 15.50 -2.12
CA LYS A 119 8.81 15.56 -2.56
C LYS A 119 8.41 14.21 -3.15
N TRP A 120 7.91 13.33 -2.30
CA TRP A 120 7.34 12.06 -2.72
C TRP A 120 5.86 12.20 -3.04
N GLU A 121 5.43 11.55 -4.10
CA GLU A 121 4.00 11.44 -4.43
C GLU A 121 3.28 10.50 -3.45
N PHE A 122 3.93 9.37 -3.14
CA PHE A 122 3.43 8.37 -2.20
C PHE A 122 4.48 8.10 -1.12
N ILE A 123 4.03 8.05 0.12
CA ILE A 123 4.85 7.71 1.30
C ILE A 123 4.15 6.60 2.05
N GLY A 124 4.85 5.52 2.39
CA GLY A 124 4.26 4.36 3.06
C GLY A 124 4.90 4.01 4.39
N ILE A 125 4.08 3.86 5.43
CA ILE A 125 4.44 3.25 6.69
C ILE A 125 4.11 1.76 6.58
N ASP A 126 5.13 0.90 6.59
CA ASP A 126 5.02 -0.55 6.45
C ASP A 126 5.61 -1.23 7.67
N VAL A 127 4.75 -1.64 8.59
CA VAL A 127 5.10 -2.32 9.83
C VAL A 127 4.31 -3.61 10.00
N ALA A 128 4.93 -4.59 10.66
CA ALA A 128 4.27 -5.88 10.91
C ALA A 128 3.04 -5.75 11.82
N ASN A 129 3.02 -4.73 12.68
CA ASN A 129 1.93 -4.42 13.61
C ASN A 129 1.50 -2.97 13.47
N GLY A 130 0.46 -2.72 12.66
CA GLY A 130 -0.15 -1.42 12.46
C GLY A 130 -1.02 -0.92 13.63
N TYR A 131 -1.17 -1.70 14.70
CA TYR A 131 -2.04 -1.42 15.84
C TYR A 131 -1.39 -0.59 16.95
N THR A 132 -0.19 -0.08 16.74
CA THR A 132 0.53 0.71 17.75
C THR A 132 0.20 2.20 17.64
N ILE A 133 0.14 2.87 18.80
CA ILE A 133 -0.06 4.34 18.87
C ILE A 133 1.01 5.08 18.05
N SER A 134 2.24 4.56 18.03
CA SER A 134 3.35 5.14 17.27
C SER A 134 3.09 5.22 15.76
N VAL A 135 2.30 4.29 15.19
CA VAL A 135 1.89 4.34 13.78
C VAL A 135 0.93 5.52 13.54
N ILE A 136 -0.05 5.68 14.41
CA ILE A 136 -1.01 6.79 14.35
C ILE A 136 -0.28 8.14 14.46
N ASP A 137 0.63 8.27 15.43
CA ASP A 137 1.39 9.49 15.64
C ASP A 137 2.32 9.79 14.45
N ALA A 138 2.93 8.76 13.86
CA ALA A 138 3.76 8.91 12.67
C ALA A 138 2.95 9.38 11.44
N ILE A 139 1.73 8.85 11.23
CA ILE A 139 0.85 9.31 10.14
C ILE A 139 0.52 10.79 10.33
N LYS A 140 0.13 11.20 11.54
CA LYS A 140 -0.19 12.61 11.86
C LYS A 140 1.03 13.52 11.63
N ASP A 141 2.22 13.10 12.07
CA ASP A 141 3.45 13.86 11.89
C ASP A 141 3.82 14.02 10.39
N ILE A 142 3.73 12.95 9.61
CA ILE A 142 3.96 13.00 8.17
C ILE A 142 2.94 13.91 7.49
N ARG A 143 1.66 13.81 7.84
CA ARG A 143 0.61 14.66 7.27
C ARG A 143 0.84 16.14 7.56
N LEU A 144 1.34 16.48 8.74
CA LEU A 144 1.70 17.86 9.09
C LEU A 144 2.90 18.38 8.28
N ARG A 145 3.90 17.54 8.03
CA ARG A 145 5.13 17.94 7.33
C ARG A 145 5.01 17.93 5.81
N VAL A 146 4.23 16.98 5.27
CA VAL A 146 4.06 16.80 3.82
C VAL A 146 2.56 16.62 3.51
N PRO A 147 1.77 17.68 3.64
CA PRO A 147 0.31 17.61 3.53
C PRO A 147 -0.18 17.10 2.17
N GLU A 148 0.60 17.28 1.11
CA GLU A 148 0.26 16.86 -0.25
C GLU A 148 0.68 15.42 -0.58
N ALA A 149 1.40 14.70 0.30
CA ALA A 149 1.79 13.31 0.03
C ALA A 149 0.59 12.36 0.21
N THR A 150 0.43 11.40 -0.70
CA THR A 150 -0.51 10.30 -0.52
C THR A 150 0.10 9.29 0.45
N ILE A 151 -0.49 9.15 1.64
CA ILE A 151 0.04 8.29 2.71
C ILE A 151 -0.57 6.90 2.60
N VAL A 152 0.30 5.88 2.51
CA VAL A 152 -0.04 4.45 2.62
C VAL A 152 0.35 3.98 4.01
N ALA A 153 -0.54 3.34 4.77
CA ALA A 153 -0.22 2.88 6.12
C ALA A 153 -0.77 1.48 6.42
N GLY A 154 -0.02 0.70 7.16
CA GLY A 154 -0.40 -0.63 7.66
C GLY A 154 0.80 -1.39 8.24
N ASN A 155 0.58 -2.66 8.58
CA ASN A 155 -0.51 -3.54 8.17
C ASN A 155 -1.55 -3.73 9.27
N VAL A 156 -2.81 -3.75 8.86
CA VAL A 156 -3.96 -4.00 9.74
C VAL A 156 -4.88 -5.05 9.11
N VAL A 157 -5.84 -5.59 9.87
CA VAL A 157 -6.82 -6.59 9.40
C VAL A 157 -8.22 -6.37 9.95
N THR A 158 -8.46 -5.28 10.67
CA THR A 158 -9.75 -4.99 11.32
C THR A 158 -10.33 -3.66 10.86
N ALA A 159 -11.66 -3.57 10.88
CA ALA A 159 -12.43 -2.40 10.50
C ALA A 159 -12.07 -1.16 11.33
N ASP A 160 -12.07 -1.31 12.66
CA ASP A 160 -11.78 -0.26 13.62
C ASP A 160 -10.39 0.37 13.38
N MET A 161 -9.37 -0.47 13.21
CA MET A 161 -8.02 0.03 12.98
C MET A 161 -7.86 0.66 11.60
N THR A 162 -8.59 0.16 10.59
CA THR A 162 -8.66 0.79 9.27
C THR A 162 -9.21 2.21 9.38
N GLN A 163 -10.32 2.40 10.11
CA GLN A 163 -10.89 3.73 10.36
C GLN A 163 -9.91 4.64 11.11
N GLU A 164 -9.23 4.14 12.14
CA GLU A 164 -8.25 4.92 12.89
C GLU A 164 -7.09 5.41 12.02
N LEU A 165 -6.53 4.57 11.14
CA LEU A 165 -5.47 4.97 10.22
C LEU A 165 -5.94 6.08 9.27
N ILE A 166 -7.16 5.97 8.74
CA ILE A 166 -7.74 6.98 7.86
C ILE A 166 -7.98 8.29 8.60
N LEU A 167 -8.59 8.24 9.79
CA LEU A 167 -8.82 9.42 10.62
C LEU A 167 -7.49 10.11 11.03
N ALA A 168 -6.41 9.35 11.15
CA ALA A 168 -5.08 9.89 11.38
C ALA A 168 -4.49 10.62 10.16
N GLY A 169 -5.03 10.39 8.95
CA GLY A 169 -4.60 11.05 7.72
C GLY A 169 -4.03 10.11 6.63
N ALA A 170 -4.18 8.78 6.76
CA ALA A 170 -3.82 7.87 5.70
C ALA A 170 -4.81 7.93 4.54
N ASP A 171 -4.33 7.94 3.30
CA ASP A 171 -5.14 7.89 2.08
C ASP A 171 -5.38 6.45 1.62
N ILE A 172 -4.45 5.55 1.91
CA ILE A 172 -4.48 4.14 1.51
C ILE A 172 -4.12 3.29 2.73
N VAL A 173 -4.95 2.27 3.02
CA VAL A 173 -4.68 1.33 4.09
C VAL A 173 -4.18 0.00 3.54
N LYS A 174 -3.08 -0.49 4.06
CA LYS A 174 -2.48 -1.77 3.71
C LYS A 174 -3.05 -2.86 4.60
N VAL A 175 -3.95 -3.67 4.04
CA VAL A 175 -4.67 -4.73 4.75
C VAL A 175 -3.97 -6.08 4.58
N GLY A 176 -3.71 -6.76 5.69
CA GLY A 176 -3.20 -8.13 5.71
C GLY A 176 -2.06 -8.37 6.70
N VAL A 177 -2.17 -9.43 7.48
CA VAL A 177 -1.15 -9.92 8.40
C VAL A 177 -0.94 -11.42 8.14
N GLY A 178 0.23 -11.75 7.61
CA GLY A 178 0.63 -13.11 7.32
C GLY A 178 -0.09 -13.85 6.19
N PRO A 179 -0.70 -13.20 5.16
CA PRO A 179 -1.47 -13.90 4.14
C PRO A 179 -0.61 -14.55 3.05
N GLY A 180 0.66 -14.16 2.93
CA GLY A 180 1.55 -14.67 1.88
C GLY A 180 1.87 -16.15 2.06
N SER A 181 1.95 -16.91 0.97
CA SER A 181 2.21 -18.35 0.98
C SER A 181 3.55 -18.72 1.63
N VAL A 182 4.54 -17.83 1.55
CA VAL A 182 5.87 -18.00 2.15
C VAL A 182 6.00 -17.31 3.52
N CYS A 183 4.94 -16.62 3.99
CA CYS A 183 4.98 -15.89 5.25
C CYS A 183 4.92 -16.84 6.45
N THR A 184 5.83 -16.65 7.40
CA THR A 184 5.91 -17.48 8.62
C THR A 184 5.22 -16.84 9.82
N THR A 185 4.64 -15.66 9.70
CA THR A 185 4.02 -14.93 10.83
C THR A 185 2.93 -15.76 11.49
N ARG A 186 1.96 -16.26 10.72
CA ARG A 186 0.85 -17.06 11.27
C ARG A 186 1.34 -18.32 12.01
N THR A 187 2.32 -19.01 11.45
CA THR A 187 2.84 -20.25 12.03
C THR A 187 3.72 -20.01 13.26
N LYS A 188 4.47 -18.89 13.29
CA LYS A 188 5.40 -18.57 14.40
C LYS A 188 4.72 -17.83 15.55
N THR A 189 3.75 -16.98 15.26
CA THR A 189 3.17 -16.10 16.28
C THR A 189 1.70 -16.42 16.60
N GLY A 190 1.03 -17.21 15.75
CA GLY A 190 -0.42 -17.43 15.83
C GLY A 190 -1.25 -16.20 15.44
N ILE A 191 -0.61 -15.11 14.95
CA ILE A 191 -1.27 -13.86 14.58
C ILE A 191 -1.51 -13.84 13.07
N GLY A 192 -2.73 -13.51 12.68
CA GLY A 192 -3.13 -13.37 11.28
C GLY A 192 -4.64 -13.37 11.13
N TYR A 193 -5.08 -13.14 9.90
CA TYR A 193 -6.50 -13.15 9.54
C TYR A 193 -6.66 -13.65 8.11
N PRO A 194 -7.71 -14.43 7.77
CA PRO A 194 -7.99 -14.83 6.40
C PRO A 194 -8.18 -13.62 5.50
N GLN A 195 -7.40 -13.55 4.41
CA GLN A 195 -7.18 -12.29 3.68
C GLN A 195 -8.43 -11.74 3.00
N LEU A 196 -9.27 -12.60 2.42
CA LEU A 196 -10.49 -12.14 1.77
C LEU A 196 -11.44 -11.50 2.79
N SER A 197 -11.65 -12.15 3.93
CA SER A 197 -12.50 -11.62 5.00
C SER A 197 -11.93 -10.33 5.58
N ALA A 198 -10.61 -10.25 5.78
CA ALA A 198 -9.96 -9.02 6.22
C ALA A 198 -10.22 -7.85 5.26
N VAL A 199 -10.10 -8.08 3.95
CA VAL A 199 -10.33 -7.04 2.93
C VAL A 199 -11.79 -6.61 2.91
N ILE A 200 -12.74 -7.55 3.00
CA ILE A 200 -14.17 -7.22 3.04
C ILE A 200 -14.48 -6.36 4.26
N GLU A 201 -14.10 -6.82 5.46
CA GLU A 201 -14.38 -6.10 6.72
C GLU A 201 -13.74 -4.70 6.76
N CYS A 202 -12.50 -4.57 6.27
CA CYS A 202 -11.84 -3.27 6.20
C CYS A 202 -12.45 -2.35 5.14
N ALA A 203 -12.94 -2.89 4.01
CA ALA A 203 -13.59 -2.10 2.97
C ALA A 203 -14.98 -1.63 3.41
N ASP A 204 -15.76 -2.47 4.09
CA ASP A 204 -17.08 -2.12 4.60
C ASP A 204 -17.01 -0.98 5.63
N ALA A 205 -15.92 -0.92 6.41
CA ALA A 205 -15.66 0.15 7.38
C ALA A 205 -15.55 1.56 6.77
N LEU A 206 -15.43 1.66 5.44
CA LEU A 206 -15.31 2.93 4.72
C LEU A 206 -16.62 3.39 4.09
N MET A 207 -17.67 2.57 4.16
CA MET A 207 -18.97 2.86 3.53
C MET A 207 -19.98 3.45 4.52
N ASP A 208 -19.66 3.43 5.80
CA ASP A 208 -20.42 4.02 6.91
C ASP A 208 -19.82 5.40 7.30
#